data_597496176ab52300c4a10c55472d0562
#
_entry.id   597496176ab52300c4a10c55472d0562
#
_cell.length_a   1.000
_cell.length_b   1.000
_cell.length_c   1.000
_cell.angle_alpha   90.00
_cell.angle_beta   90.00
_cell.angle_gamma   90.00
#
_symmetry.space_group_name_H-M   'P 1'
#
loop_
_entity.id
_entity.type
_entity.pdbx_description
1 polymer ?
#
loop_
_entity_poly.entity_id
_entity_poly.type
_entity_poly.pdbx_seq_one_letter_code
_entity_poly.pdbx_strand_id
1 'polypeptide(L)'
;CALPILEIQPKSEYADVMESALYNTTLAGMALDGKSFFYVNPLEVVPEACHRDERKAHVKPVRQKWFGCACCPPNIARIVEDVQQYAYTIGDDSSTLYVHLYMGGGVHARLSGTDVRLDVMSDMPWSGKGSVTVGFGTAGSASDAPKDAVFTIALRLPAWAGGETASDAVTVRGRDDISRVIRDGYLYLTGAWHDGDVVDFDFPMPVHMVAANPLVRDRKSTR
;
A
#
# COMPACT_ATOMS: atom_id res chain seq x y z
N CYS A 1 -10.74 3.14 -8.91
CA CYS A 1 -10.73 3.68 -7.53
C CYS A 1 -10.68 2.53 -6.53
N ALA A 2 -9.46 2.09 -6.13
CA ALA A 2 -9.33 0.97 -5.20
C ALA A 2 -9.71 1.35 -3.75
N LEU A 3 -9.42 2.59 -3.31
CA LEU A 3 -9.73 3.02 -1.94
C LEU A 3 -11.22 2.94 -1.60
N PRO A 4 -12.17 3.50 -2.39
CA PRO A 4 -13.59 3.37 -2.08
C PRO A 4 -14.10 1.93 -1.98
N ILE A 5 -13.48 0.99 -2.70
CA ILE A 5 -13.82 -0.43 -2.59
C ILE A 5 -13.34 -0.98 -1.25
N LEU A 6 -12.14 -0.61 -0.82
CA LEU A 6 -11.58 -1.04 0.48
C LEU A 6 -12.35 -0.47 1.67
N GLU A 7 -12.93 0.72 1.53
CA GLU A 7 -13.82 1.29 2.55
C GLU A 7 -15.14 0.51 2.67
N ILE A 8 -15.69 0.04 1.54
CA ILE A 8 -16.95 -0.72 1.50
C ILE A 8 -16.71 -2.19 1.87
N GLN A 9 -15.66 -2.80 1.32
CA GLN A 9 -15.35 -4.22 1.49
C GLN A 9 -13.84 -4.42 1.51
N PRO A 10 -13.20 -4.45 2.68
CA PRO A 10 -11.78 -4.69 2.79
C PRO A 10 -11.44 -6.15 2.48
N LYS A 11 -10.90 -6.38 1.27
CA LYS A 11 -10.32 -7.64 0.83
C LYS A 11 -8.89 -7.43 0.38
N SER A 12 -7.99 -8.34 0.77
CA SER A 12 -6.56 -8.23 0.42
C SER A 12 -6.33 -8.20 -1.08
N GLU A 13 -7.13 -8.91 -1.88
CA GLU A 13 -7.02 -8.92 -3.34
C GLU A 13 -7.13 -7.51 -3.97
N TYR A 14 -7.97 -6.63 -3.40
CA TYR A 14 -8.08 -5.25 -3.88
C TYR A 14 -6.86 -4.41 -3.51
N ALA A 15 -6.33 -4.64 -2.31
CA ALA A 15 -5.11 -3.98 -1.85
C ALA A 15 -3.87 -4.49 -2.60
N ASP A 16 -3.80 -5.77 -2.96
CA ASP A 16 -2.74 -6.33 -3.80
C ASP A 16 -2.70 -5.68 -5.19
N VAL A 17 -3.88 -5.51 -5.82
CA VAL A 17 -3.99 -4.78 -7.10
C VAL A 17 -3.58 -3.33 -6.94
N MET A 18 -4.00 -2.67 -5.86
CA MET A 18 -3.66 -1.29 -5.56
C MET A 18 -2.14 -1.12 -5.38
N GLU A 19 -1.52 -1.98 -4.57
CA GLU A 19 -0.07 -1.99 -4.35
C GLU A 19 0.70 -2.17 -5.66
N SER A 20 0.30 -3.17 -6.45
CA SER A 20 0.92 -3.43 -7.76
C SER A 20 0.77 -2.24 -8.71
N ALA A 21 -0.40 -1.60 -8.74
CA ALA A 21 -0.62 -0.41 -9.56
C ALA A 21 0.23 0.78 -9.11
N LEU A 22 0.36 1.01 -7.82
CA LEU A 22 1.18 2.10 -7.27
C LEU A 22 2.65 1.92 -7.62
N TYR A 23 3.22 0.76 -7.30
CA TYR A 23 4.66 0.51 -7.49
C TYR A 23 5.06 0.33 -8.96
N ASN A 24 4.16 -0.07 -9.84
CA ASN A 24 4.46 -0.31 -11.24
C ASN A 24 3.85 0.76 -12.15
N THR A 25 2.52 0.73 -12.36
CA THR A 25 1.86 1.56 -13.36
C THR A 25 2.00 3.05 -13.07
N THR A 26 1.82 3.47 -11.82
CA THR A 26 1.87 4.88 -11.43
C THR A 26 3.32 5.39 -11.49
N LEU A 27 4.25 4.69 -10.86
CA LEU A 27 5.65 5.12 -10.81
C LEU A 27 6.35 5.00 -12.17
N ALA A 28 5.96 4.03 -13.01
CA ALA A 28 6.52 3.88 -14.36
C ALA A 28 6.27 5.09 -15.26
N GLY A 29 5.23 5.88 -14.99
CA GLY A 29 4.97 7.12 -15.72
C GLY A 29 6.03 8.20 -15.52
N MET A 30 6.79 8.15 -14.43
CA MET A 30 7.75 9.16 -14.01
C MET A 30 9.19 8.65 -14.17
N ALA A 31 10.12 9.53 -14.52
CA ALA A 31 11.54 9.19 -14.51
C ALA A 31 12.07 9.10 -13.08
N LEU A 32 13.17 8.35 -12.88
CA LEU A 32 13.77 8.16 -11.56
C LEU A 32 14.21 9.47 -10.90
N ASP A 33 14.55 10.48 -11.70
CA ASP A 33 14.95 11.81 -11.22
C ASP A 33 13.73 12.73 -10.90
N GLY A 34 12.50 12.25 -11.14
CA GLY A 34 11.27 12.99 -10.93
C GLY A 34 11.04 14.20 -11.87
N LYS A 35 11.88 14.39 -12.89
CA LYS A 35 11.88 15.63 -13.70
C LYS A 35 11.24 15.47 -15.07
N SER A 36 10.91 14.24 -15.46
CA SER A 36 10.26 13.95 -16.73
C SER A 36 9.27 12.80 -16.59
N PHE A 37 8.27 12.77 -17.47
CA PHE A 37 7.15 11.85 -17.36
C PHE A 37 6.56 11.52 -18.74
N PHE A 38 5.77 10.46 -18.78
CA PHE A 38 4.92 10.15 -19.92
C PHE A 38 3.55 10.81 -19.74
N TYR A 39 3.03 11.41 -20.80
CA TYR A 39 1.63 11.81 -20.87
C TYR A 39 0.73 10.59 -21.06
N VAL A 40 1.10 9.75 -22.02
CA VAL A 40 0.53 8.42 -22.20
C VAL A 40 1.58 7.42 -21.73
N ASN A 41 1.23 6.58 -20.77
CA ASN A 41 2.11 5.52 -20.27
C ASN A 41 1.72 4.18 -20.92
N PRO A 42 2.15 3.94 -22.17
CA PRO A 42 1.80 2.74 -22.89
C PRO A 42 2.55 1.53 -22.33
N LEU A 43 1.95 0.37 -22.43
CA LEU A 43 2.61 -0.87 -22.04
C LEU A 43 3.81 -1.19 -22.95
N GLU A 44 3.78 -0.74 -24.20
CA GLU A 44 4.87 -0.91 -25.18
C GLU A 44 5.08 0.40 -25.93
N VAL A 45 6.32 0.81 -26.06
CA VAL A 45 6.72 1.92 -26.90
C VAL A 45 7.44 1.38 -28.15
N VAL A 46 6.88 1.65 -29.32
CA VAL A 46 7.50 1.37 -30.62
C VAL A 46 7.90 2.72 -31.23
N PRO A 47 9.18 3.13 -31.16
CA PRO A 47 9.61 4.47 -31.57
C PRO A 47 9.22 4.82 -33.00
N GLU A 48 9.34 3.88 -33.93
CA GLU A 48 8.99 4.07 -35.35
C GLU A 48 7.49 4.37 -35.52
N ALA A 49 6.63 3.72 -34.73
CA ALA A 49 5.19 3.95 -34.77
C ALA A 49 4.79 5.32 -34.22
N CYS A 50 5.53 5.84 -33.24
CA CYS A 50 5.27 7.17 -32.68
C CYS A 50 5.46 8.30 -33.70
N HIS A 51 6.27 8.08 -34.75
CA HIS A 51 6.56 9.07 -35.78
C HIS A 51 5.72 8.89 -37.07
N ARG A 52 5.17 7.70 -37.30
CA ARG A 52 4.48 7.36 -38.56
C ARG A 52 2.98 7.35 -38.49
N ASP A 53 2.42 7.14 -37.30
CA ASP A 53 0.97 7.05 -37.07
C ASP A 53 0.51 8.32 -36.33
N GLU A 54 -0.23 9.19 -36.99
CA GLU A 54 -0.75 10.43 -36.40
C GLU A 54 -1.60 10.16 -35.14
N ARG A 55 -2.30 9.01 -35.07
CA ARG A 55 -3.08 8.61 -33.89
C ARG A 55 -2.19 8.32 -32.68
N LYS A 56 -0.90 8.09 -32.90
CA LYS A 56 0.11 7.82 -31.88
C LYS A 56 1.09 8.97 -31.65
N ALA A 57 0.88 10.11 -32.30
CA ALA A 57 1.77 11.27 -32.20
C ALA A 57 1.91 11.83 -30.78
N HIS A 58 0.92 11.57 -29.92
CA HIS A 58 0.94 11.94 -28.50
C HIS A 58 1.73 10.92 -27.64
N VAL A 59 2.02 9.74 -28.14
CA VAL A 59 2.88 8.74 -27.47
C VAL A 59 4.33 9.09 -27.77
N LYS A 60 5.10 9.40 -26.74
CA LYS A 60 6.53 9.70 -26.89
C LYS A 60 7.37 8.48 -26.53
N PRO A 61 8.46 8.20 -27.24
CA PRO A 61 9.34 7.08 -26.94
C PRO A 61 10.17 7.28 -25.68
N VAL A 62 10.30 8.54 -25.23
CA VAL A 62 11.07 8.94 -24.05
C VAL A 62 10.23 9.88 -23.20
N ARG A 63 10.37 9.81 -21.88
CA ARG A 63 9.72 10.74 -20.95
C ARG A 63 10.13 12.17 -21.24
N GLN A 64 9.17 13.09 -21.22
CA GLN A 64 9.34 14.48 -21.56
C GLN A 64 9.31 15.34 -20.31
N LYS A 65 10.05 16.45 -20.31
CA LYS A 65 10.02 17.45 -19.24
C LYS A 65 8.73 18.29 -19.26
N TRP A 66 8.10 18.36 -20.39
CA TRP A 66 6.90 19.17 -20.61
C TRP A 66 6.01 18.61 -21.71
N PHE A 67 4.71 18.84 -21.56
CA PHE A 67 3.69 18.63 -22.59
C PHE A 67 2.81 19.87 -22.69
N GLY A 68 2.26 20.14 -23.86
CA GLY A 68 1.33 21.26 -24.09
C GLY A 68 0.01 21.14 -23.31
N CYS A 69 -0.32 19.95 -22.86
CA CYS A 69 -1.43 19.69 -21.94
C CYS A 69 -0.88 19.06 -20.65
N ALA A 70 -1.27 19.59 -19.50
CA ALA A 70 -0.71 19.23 -18.20
C ALA A 70 -1.71 18.47 -17.29
N CYS A 71 -2.60 17.65 -17.83
CA CYS A 71 -3.56 16.89 -17.02
C CYS A 71 -2.94 15.67 -16.32
N CYS A 72 -1.98 14.98 -16.93
CA CYS A 72 -1.44 13.75 -16.40
C CYS A 72 -0.39 13.94 -15.29
N PRO A 73 0.59 14.87 -15.38
CA PRO A 73 1.57 15.08 -14.33
C PRO A 73 0.96 15.50 -12.99
N PRO A 74 -0.01 16.43 -12.92
CA PRO A 74 -0.68 16.77 -11.67
C PRO A 74 -1.41 15.59 -11.05
N ASN A 75 -1.95 14.66 -11.85
CA ASN A 75 -2.58 13.46 -11.32
C ASN A 75 -1.57 12.48 -10.72
N ILE A 76 -0.38 12.34 -11.32
CA ILE A 76 0.70 11.54 -10.72
C ILE A 76 1.17 12.20 -9.42
N ALA A 77 1.41 13.52 -9.43
CA ALA A 77 1.81 14.25 -8.24
C ALA A 77 0.78 14.10 -7.10
N ARG A 78 -0.50 14.26 -7.44
CA ARG A 78 -1.60 14.09 -6.48
C ARG A 78 -1.63 12.70 -5.87
N ILE A 79 -1.55 11.62 -6.65
CA ILE A 79 -1.59 10.26 -6.09
C ILE A 79 -0.36 9.94 -5.25
N VAL A 80 0.82 10.50 -5.58
CA VAL A 80 2.03 10.33 -4.79
C VAL A 80 1.89 11.06 -3.45
N GLU A 81 1.32 12.27 -3.45
CA GLU A 81 1.08 13.05 -2.24
C GLU A 81 -0.02 12.44 -1.37
N ASP A 82 -1.09 11.94 -1.98
CA ASP A 82 -2.23 11.32 -1.30
C ASP A 82 -2.01 9.84 -0.94
N VAL A 83 -0.86 9.25 -1.26
CA VAL A 83 -0.65 7.79 -1.11
C VAL A 83 -0.93 7.28 0.30
N GLN A 84 -0.67 8.08 1.33
CA GLN A 84 -0.97 7.73 2.72
C GLN A 84 -2.46 7.46 2.97
N GLN A 85 -3.36 8.10 2.22
CA GLN A 85 -4.81 7.87 2.33
C GLN A 85 -5.22 6.47 1.84
N TYR A 86 -4.35 5.82 1.04
CA TYR A 86 -4.55 4.46 0.54
C TYR A 86 -3.96 3.40 1.47
N ALA A 87 -3.16 3.81 2.44
CA ALA A 87 -2.48 2.88 3.33
C ALA A 87 -3.39 2.34 4.44
N TYR A 88 -4.38 3.11 4.86
CA TYR A 88 -5.21 2.79 6.02
C TYR A 88 -6.68 3.10 5.77
N THR A 89 -7.58 2.29 6.35
CA THR A 89 -9.01 2.61 6.48
C THR A 89 -9.53 2.22 7.86
N ILE A 90 -10.60 2.88 8.31
CA ILE A 90 -11.31 2.53 9.54
C ILE A 90 -12.56 1.76 9.12
N GLY A 91 -12.84 0.64 9.77
CA GLY A 91 -14.05 -0.13 9.55
C GLY A 91 -15.32 0.63 10.00
N ASP A 92 -16.46 0.26 9.43
CA ASP A 92 -17.77 0.87 9.74
C ASP A 92 -18.14 0.78 11.23
N ASP A 93 -17.62 -0.24 11.92
CA ASP A 93 -17.78 -0.43 13.37
C ASP A 93 -16.97 0.55 14.22
N SER A 94 -16.11 1.37 13.59
CA SER A 94 -15.19 2.29 14.25
C SER A 94 -14.29 1.64 15.30
N SER A 95 -14.14 0.31 15.24
CA SER A 95 -13.30 -0.47 16.17
C SER A 95 -12.13 -1.16 15.49
N THR A 96 -12.11 -1.17 14.15
CA THR A 96 -11.09 -1.84 13.35
C THR A 96 -10.32 -0.84 12.50
N LEU A 97 -8.98 -0.88 12.58
CA LEU A 97 -8.08 -0.15 11.67
C LEU A 97 -7.40 -1.15 10.74
N TYR A 98 -7.64 -0.98 9.46
CA TYR A 98 -7.01 -1.77 8.40
C TYR A 98 -5.69 -1.16 7.96
N VAL A 99 -4.66 -1.97 7.86
CA VAL A 99 -3.37 -1.64 7.25
C VAL A 99 -3.31 -2.32 5.88
N HIS A 100 -3.49 -1.54 4.82
CA HIS A 100 -3.52 -2.04 3.43
C HIS A 100 -2.14 -2.06 2.80
N LEU A 101 -1.34 -1.01 3.06
CA LEU A 101 0.00 -0.86 2.53
C LEU A 101 1.00 -0.70 3.67
N TYR A 102 2.09 -1.43 3.58
CA TYR A 102 3.17 -1.38 4.57
C TYR A 102 4.18 -0.29 4.21
N MET A 103 3.72 0.95 4.34
CA MET A 103 4.53 2.14 4.12
C MET A 103 4.96 2.69 5.48
N GLY A 104 6.21 3.12 5.61
CA GLY A 104 6.68 3.79 6.82
C GLY A 104 5.87 5.07 7.07
N GLY A 105 5.47 5.29 8.33
CA GLY A 105 4.68 6.46 8.71
C GLY A 105 3.76 6.18 9.88
N GLY A 106 2.95 7.18 10.25
CA GLY A 106 1.99 7.06 11.34
C GLY A 106 0.57 7.39 10.92
N VAL A 107 -0.39 6.75 11.54
CA VAL A 107 -1.82 7.05 11.40
C VAL A 107 -2.43 7.34 12.76
N HIS A 108 -3.25 8.38 12.81
CA HIS A 108 -4.10 8.70 13.96
C HIS A 108 -5.55 8.36 13.63
N ALA A 109 -6.19 7.61 14.49
CA ALA A 109 -7.56 7.15 14.30
C ALA A 109 -8.31 7.18 15.63
N ARG A 110 -9.64 7.43 15.57
CA ARG A 110 -10.50 7.27 16.73
C ARG A 110 -11.17 5.91 16.66
N LEU A 111 -10.68 4.98 17.50
CA LEU A 111 -11.17 3.58 17.53
C LEU A 111 -11.87 3.32 18.87
N SER A 112 -13.08 2.76 18.81
CA SER A 112 -13.89 2.47 20.00
C SER A 112 -13.99 3.65 20.97
N GLY A 113 -13.99 4.89 20.43
CA GLY A 113 -14.04 6.12 21.22
C GLY A 113 -12.69 6.60 21.77
N THR A 114 -11.60 5.90 21.50
CA THR A 114 -10.24 6.22 21.95
C THR A 114 -9.39 6.76 20.79
N ASP A 115 -8.58 7.79 21.06
CA ASP A 115 -7.62 8.30 20.10
C ASP A 115 -6.37 7.41 20.10
N VAL A 116 -6.21 6.65 19.03
CA VAL A 116 -5.15 5.67 18.81
C VAL A 116 -4.19 6.18 17.76
N ARG A 117 -2.90 5.95 17.97
CA ARG A 117 -1.85 6.14 16.99
C ARG A 117 -1.22 4.79 16.65
N LEU A 118 -1.04 4.50 15.39
CA LEU A 118 -0.18 3.41 14.94
C LEU A 118 1.02 4.00 14.20
N ASP A 119 2.22 3.66 14.65
CA ASP A 119 3.47 4.00 13.97
C ASP A 119 3.98 2.76 13.24
N VAL A 120 4.05 2.83 11.91
CA VAL A 120 4.49 1.74 11.05
C VAL A 120 5.93 1.97 10.62
N MET A 121 6.81 1.04 10.97
CA MET A 121 8.16 0.95 10.44
C MET A 121 8.19 -0.15 9.39
N SER A 122 8.78 0.10 8.23
CA SER A 122 8.82 -0.87 7.14
C SER A 122 10.06 -0.71 6.28
N ASP A 123 10.70 -1.82 5.97
CA ASP A 123 11.83 -1.89 5.03
C ASP A 123 11.36 -2.20 3.59
N MET A 124 10.05 -2.29 3.36
CA MET A 124 9.52 -2.55 2.02
C MET A 124 9.81 -1.39 1.06
N PRO A 125 10.07 -1.68 -0.20
CA PRO A 125 10.00 -2.99 -0.88
C PRO A 125 11.30 -3.81 -0.84
N TRP A 126 12.29 -3.45 -0.03
CA TRP A 126 13.62 -4.09 -0.02
C TRP A 126 13.68 -5.35 0.84
N SER A 127 12.90 -5.41 1.90
CA SER A 127 12.70 -6.61 2.70
C SER A 127 11.28 -6.66 3.23
N GLY A 128 10.82 -7.86 3.63
CA GLY A 128 9.48 -8.05 4.21
C GLY A 128 9.36 -7.63 5.67
N LYS A 129 10.41 -7.01 6.24
CA LYS A 129 10.47 -6.66 7.67
C LYS A 129 9.79 -5.35 7.97
N GLY A 130 9.12 -5.33 9.11
CA GLY A 130 8.56 -4.13 9.66
C GLY A 130 7.88 -4.36 11.00
N SER A 131 7.32 -3.30 11.53
CA SER A 131 6.56 -3.34 12.78
C SER A 131 5.47 -2.28 12.80
N VAL A 132 4.45 -2.54 13.61
CA VAL A 132 3.40 -1.58 13.96
C VAL A 132 3.45 -1.36 15.46
N THR A 133 3.70 -0.13 15.89
CA THR A 133 3.70 0.25 17.30
C THR A 133 2.40 0.97 17.64
N VAL A 134 1.76 0.52 18.71
CA VAL A 134 0.53 1.14 19.23
C VAL A 134 0.89 2.30 20.15
N GLY A 135 0.18 3.41 20.01
CA GLY A 135 0.26 4.55 20.91
C GLY A 135 -1.12 5.14 21.18
N PHE A 136 -1.24 5.90 22.26
CA PHE A 136 -2.48 6.57 22.64
C PHE A 136 -2.28 8.08 22.77
N GLY A 137 -3.38 8.81 22.56
CA GLY A 137 -3.42 10.27 22.67
C GLY A 137 -2.91 11.00 21.43
N THR A 138 -3.15 12.30 21.41
CA THR A 138 -2.67 13.22 20.39
C THR A 138 -1.27 13.73 20.73
N ALA A 139 -0.48 14.07 19.74
CA ALA A 139 0.84 14.67 19.94
C ALA A 139 0.73 15.92 20.81
N GLY A 140 1.32 15.88 22.02
CA GLY A 140 1.33 16.98 22.99
C GLY A 140 0.36 16.84 24.18
N SER A 141 -0.46 15.79 24.26
CA SER A 141 -1.38 15.55 25.40
C SER A 141 -1.10 14.20 26.10
N ALA A 142 0.10 14.05 26.64
CA ALA A 142 0.51 12.78 27.25
C ALA A 142 -0.08 12.53 28.67
N SER A 143 -0.69 13.53 29.33
CA SER A 143 -1.11 13.38 30.72
C SER A 143 -2.44 12.67 30.93
N ASP A 144 -3.34 12.66 29.94
CA ASP A 144 -4.71 12.14 30.06
C ASP A 144 -5.01 11.01 29.04
N ALA A 145 -3.99 10.48 28.38
CA ALA A 145 -4.17 9.37 27.44
C ALA A 145 -4.53 8.09 28.22
N PRO A 146 -5.48 7.27 27.71
CA PRO A 146 -5.77 5.97 28.31
C PRO A 146 -4.53 5.09 28.26
N LYS A 147 -4.40 4.19 29.24
CA LYS A 147 -3.26 3.24 29.29
C LYS A 147 -3.51 2.02 28.43
N ASP A 148 -4.77 1.74 28.09
CA ASP A 148 -5.23 0.62 27.30
C ASP A 148 -6.51 0.97 26.55
N ALA A 149 -6.76 0.26 25.45
CA ALA A 149 -8.02 0.31 24.73
C ALA A 149 -8.27 -0.99 23.96
N VAL A 150 -9.54 -1.39 23.83
CA VAL A 150 -9.93 -2.57 23.08
C VAL A 150 -10.29 -2.18 21.66
N PHE A 151 -9.52 -2.67 20.71
CA PHE A 151 -9.76 -2.48 19.26
C PHE A 151 -9.07 -3.58 18.43
N THR A 152 -9.28 -3.53 17.14
CA THR A 152 -8.72 -4.48 16.18
C THR A 152 -7.73 -3.79 15.23
N ILE A 153 -6.57 -4.39 15.04
CA ILE A 153 -5.65 -4.07 13.95
C ILE A 153 -5.80 -5.17 12.92
N ALA A 154 -6.23 -4.83 11.70
CA ALA A 154 -6.37 -5.76 10.60
C ALA A 154 -5.20 -5.57 9.61
N LEU A 155 -4.23 -6.48 9.66
CA LEU A 155 -3.05 -6.47 8.81
C LEU A 155 -3.33 -7.23 7.52
N ARG A 156 -3.13 -6.60 6.36
CA ARG A 156 -3.19 -7.30 5.08
C ARG A 156 -2.14 -8.41 5.02
N LEU A 157 -2.54 -9.57 4.54
CA LEU A 157 -1.64 -10.67 4.22
C LEU A 157 -1.39 -10.65 2.70
N PRO A 158 -0.23 -10.13 2.24
CA PRO A 158 0.00 -9.92 0.82
C PRO A 158 0.05 -11.24 0.04
N ALA A 159 -0.56 -11.28 -1.15
CA ALA A 159 -0.51 -12.46 -2.00
C ALA A 159 0.93 -12.86 -2.38
N TRP A 160 1.80 -11.87 -2.62
CA TRP A 160 3.20 -12.11 -2.94
C TRP A 160 3.99 -12.73 -1.77
N ALA A 161 3.52 -12.57 -0.53
CA ALA A 161 4.12 -13.18 0.66
C ALA A 161 3.55 -14.56 1.02
N GLY A 162 2.61 -15.07 0.20
CA GLY A 162 1.92 -16.35 0.44
C GLY A 162 0.47 -16.20 0.93
N GLY A 163 -0.09 -14.98 0.93
CA GLY A 163 -1.46 -14.73 1.37
C GLY A 163 -1.67 -15.13 2.83
N GLU A 164 -2.70 -15.92 3.11
CA GLU A 164 -3.06 -16.31 4.49
C GLU A 164 -1.94 -17.02 5.26
N THR A 165 -1.04 -17.75 4.57
CA THR A 165 0.10 -18.40 5.23
C THR A 165 1.13 -17.41 5.74
N ALA A 166 1.14 -16.17 5.23
CA ALA A 166 2.01 -15.11 5.74
C ALA A 166 1.63 -14.65 7.16
N SER A 167 0.49 -15.09 7.69
CA SER A 167 0.11 -14.84 9.09
C SER A 167 1.12 -15.39 10.10
N ASP A 168 1.84 -16.47 9.76
CA ASP A 168 2.85 -17.06 10.62
C ASP A 168 4.09 -16.15 10.79
N ALA A 169 4.28 -15.21 9.86
CA ALA A 169 5.33 -14.21 9.91
C ALA A 169 4.98 -12.97 10.75
N VAL A 170 3.80 -12.96 11.38
CA VAL A 170 3.32 -11.85 12.22
C VAL A 170 3.31 -12.28 13.69
N THR A 171 3.91 -11.49 14.55
CA THR A 171 3.95 -11.74 16.00
C THR A 171 3.60 -10.49 16.79
N VAL A 172 2.90 -10.64 17.91
CA VAL A 172 2.70 -9.54 18.87
C VAL A 172 3.72 -9.72 19.99
N ARG A 173 4.60 -8.75 20.14
CA ARG A 173 5.76 -8.87 21.03
C ARG A 173 5.35 -9.01 22.49
N GLY A 174 5.70 -10.17 23.09
CA GLY A 174 5.43 -10.44 24.50
C GLY A 174 3.95 -10.57 24.89
N ARG A 175 3.05 -10.82 23.91
CA ARG A 175 1.59 -10.92 24.11
C ARG A 175 1.03 -12.20 23.49
N ASP A 176 0.35 -13.00 24.31
CA ASP A 176 -0.33 -14.23 23.87
C ASP A 176 -1.86 -14.10 23.99
N ASP A 177 -2.33 -13.00 24.56
CA ASP A 177 -3.74 -12.74 24.85
C ASP A 177 -4.47 -12.01 23.70
N ILE A 178 -3.77 -11.64 22.64
CA ILE A 178 -4.35 -11.00 21.46
C ILE A 178 -5.01 -12.08 20.58
N SER A 179 -6.32 -11.95 20.36
CA SER A 179 -7.07 -12.84 19.46
C SER A 179 -6.58 -12.67 18.02
N ARG A 180 -6.45 -13.79 17.30
CA ARG A 180 -5.97 -13.84 15.91
C ARG A 180 -7.01 -14.52 15.03
N VAL A 181 -7.54 -13.83 14.05
CA VAL A 181 -8.52 -14.38 13.08
C VAL A 181 -8.13 -13.94 11.67
N ILE A 182 -8.16 -14.88 10.72
CA ILE A 182 -7.93 -14.57 9.31
C ILE A 182 -9.28 -14.51 8.61
N ARG A 183 -9.52 -13.44 7.88
CA ARG A 183 -10.71 -13.26 7.05
C ARG A 183 -10.42 -12.32 5.89
N ASP A 184 -10.89 -12.66 4.70
CA ASP A 184 -10.74 -11.86 3.48
C ASP A 184 -9.28 -11.44 3.18
N GLY A 185 -8.32 -12.31 3.58
CA GLY A 185 -6.88 -12.07 3.41
C GLY A 185 -6.28 -11.04 4.36
N TYR A 186 -6.97 -10.72 5.46
CA TYR A 186 -6.45 -9.92 6.57
C TYR A 186 -6.30 -10.75 7.84
N LEU A 187 -5.24 -10.50 8.58
CA LEU A 187 -5.07 -10.98 9.95
C LEU A 187 -5.63 -9.94 10.92
N TYR A 188 -6.74 -10.28 11.57
CA TYR A 188 -7.36 -9.46 12.60
C TYR A 188 -6.72 -9.78 13.94
N LEU A 189 -6.11 -8.79 14.54
CA LEU A 189 -5.51 -8.84 15.88
C LEU A 189 -6.40 -8.02 16.80
N THR A 190 -7.16 -8.70 17.65
CA THR A 190 -8.15 -8.05 18.54
C THR A 190 -7.79 -8.28 20.00
N GLY A 191 -7.76 -7.23 20.79
CA GLY A 191 -7.50 -7.32 22.22
C GLY A 191 -7.45 -5.96 22.91
N ALA A 192 -7.14 -5.98 24.20
CA ALA A 192 -6.82 -4.79 24.96
C ALA A 192 -5.37 -4.41 24.69
N TRP A 193 -5.17 -3.40 23.86
CA TRP A 193 -3.85 -2.89 23.51
C TRP A 193 -3.34 -1.92 24.55
N HIS A 194 -2.02 -1.91 24.79
CA HIS A 194 -1.33 -0.98 25.68
C HIS A 194 -0.44 -0.04 24.88
N ASP A 195 -0.15 1.12 25.47
CA ASP A 195 0.82 2.06 24.89
C ASP A 195 2.19 1.39 24.77
N GLY A 196 2.77 1.42 23.57
CA GLY A 196 4.05 0.77 23.27
C GLY A 196 3.94 -0.69 22.83
N ASP A 197 2.76 -1.31 22.78
CA ASP A 197 2.62 -2.66 22.20
C ASP A 197 3.11 -2.68 20.74
N VAL A 198 3.80 -3.75 20.37
CA VAL A 198 4.42 -3.87 19.04
C VAL A 198 3.96 -5.15 18.35
N VAL A 199 3.51 -4.99 17.12
CA VAL A 199 3.29 -6.10 16.18
C VAL A 199 4.45 -6.13 15.20
N ASP A 200 5.25 -7.17 15.22
CA ASP A 200 6.34 -7.39 14.27
C ASP A 200 5.86 -8.26 13.10
N PHE A 201 6.40 -8.01 11.93
CA PHE A 201 6.20 -8.87 10.76
C PHE A 201 7.50 -9.02 9.96
N ASP A 202 7.70 -10.21 9.37
CA ASP A 202 8.81 -10.51 8.46
C ASP A 202 8.27 -11.36 7.30
N PHE A 203 7.58 -10.70 6.38
CA PHE A 203 6.91 -11.37 5.26
C PHE A 203 7.93 -11.99 4.30
N PRO A 204 7.78 -13.28 3.95
CA PRO A 204 8.66 -13.90 2.97
C PRO A 204 8.51 -13.20 1.61
N MET A 205 9.63 -12.96 0.94
CA MET A 205 9.70 -12.34 -0.39
C MET A 205 10.32 -13.31 -1.41
N PRO A 206 9.63 -14.40 -1.75
CA PRO A 206 10.14 -15.38 -2.69
C PRO A 206 10.17 -14.78 -4.11
N VAL A 207 11.14 -15.22 -4.90
CA VAL A 207 11.20 -14.86 -6.33
C VAL A 207 10.20 -15.71 -7.10
N HIS A 208 9.29 -15.05 -7.79
CA HIS A 208 8.31 -15.69 -8.65
C HIS A 208 8.55 -15.34 -10.11
N MET A 209 8.48 -16.35 -10.98
CA MET A 209 8.44 -16.13 -12.42
C MET A 209 7.01 -15.86 -12.84
N VAL A 210 6.76 -14.73 -13.47
CA VAL A 210 5.44 -14.36 -13.97
C VAL A 210 5.46 -14.39 -15.50
N ALA A 211 4.59 -15.19 -16.08
CA ALA A 211 4.37 -15.21 -17.54
C ALA A 211 3.10 -14.41 -17.87
N ALA A 212 3.18 -13.58 -18.89
CA ALA A 212 2.01 -12.90 -19.42
C ALA A 212 1.04 -13.93 -20.07
N ASN A 213 -0.26 -13.57 -20.12
CA ASN A 213 -1.22 -14.34 -20.88
C ASN A 213 -0.72 -14.51 -22.33
N PRO A 214 -0.78 -15.71 -22.93
CA PRO A 214 -0.30 -15.97 -24.29
C PRO A 214 -0.90 -15.06 -25.37
N LEU A 215 -2.08 -14.49 -25.12
CA LEU A 215 -2.71 -13.51 -26.02
C LEU A 215 -2.12 -12.10 -25.91
N VAL A 216 -1.33 -11.83 -24.88
CA VAL A 216 -0.59 -10.58 -24.76
C VAL A 216 0.72 -10.72 -25.51
N ARG A 217 0.99 -9.76 -26.41
CA ARG A 217 2.24 -9.71 -27.17
C ARG A 217 3.42 -9.77 -26.21
N ASP A 218 4.33 -10.73 -26.45
CA ASP A 218 5.56 -10.87 -25.65
C ASP A 218 6.39 -9.58 -25.73
N ARG A 219 6.70 -9.05 -24.58
CA ARG A 219 7.47 -7.85 -24.41
C ARG A 219 8.75 -8.21 -23.73
N LYS A 220 9.63 -8.84 -24.49
CA LYS A 220 11.00 -9.00 -24.01
C LYS A 220 11.51 -7.63 -23.62
N SER A 221 11.77 -7.44 -22.33
CA SER A 221 12.57 -6.33 -21.87
C SER A 221 13.94 -6.52 -22.49
N THR A 222 14.15 -5.93 -23.63
CA THR A 222 15.44 -5.94 -24.25
C THR A 222 16.28 -4.91 -23.54
N ARG A 223 17.16 -5.40 -22.65
CA ARG A 223 18.46 -4.85 -22.25
C ARG A 223 18.46 -3.50 -21.57
#